data_afe49e2cf4b5fa03e6f44a15d5643909
#
_entry.id   afe49e2cf4b5fa03e6f44a15d5643909
#
_cell.length_a   1.000
_cell.length_b   1.000
_cell.length_c   1.000
_cell.angle_alpha   90.00
_cell.angle_beta   90.00
_cell.angle_gamma   90.00
#
_symmetry.space_group_name_H-M   'P 1'
#
loop_
_entity.id
_entity.type
_entity.pdbx_description
1 polymer ?
#
loop_
_entity_poly.entity_id
_entity_poly.type
_entity_poly.pdbx_seq_one_letter_code
_entity_poly.pdbx_strand_id
1 'polypeptide(L)'
;MAIKPDGIYIDGTFGRGGHSRTILSKLGPNGRLYSIDRDPQAIAEAGKIDDPRFTIIHGPFSGMAQYAEEYDLVGKVDGVLLDLGVSSPQLDDAERGFSFMKDGPLDMRMDPTSGIPVSQWLMEADLDDITWVIREFGEDKHARRIARAIVEYRENEENEPMVRTGQLAKLISEAAPKSFKEKKHPATRAFQAFRIYINSELEEIDTAL
;
A
#
# COMPACT_ATOMS: atom_id res chain seq x y z
N MET A 1 2.91 -1.18 -22.55
CA MET A 1 1.58 -1.51 -23.10
C MET A 1 1.31 -0.67 -24.34
N ALA A 2 0.90 -1.26 -25.45
CA ALA A 2 0.53 -0.53 -26.68
C ALA A 2 -0.95 -0.15 -26.60
N ILE A 3 -1.26 1.13 -26.47
CA ILE A 3 -2.63 1.63 -26.36
C ILE A 3 -3.27 1.76 -27.74
N LYS A 4 -4.40 1.07 -27.94
CA LYS A 4 -5.25 1.20 -29.14
C LYS A 4 -6.22 2.38 -28.92
N PRO A 5 -6.49 3.22 -29.94
CA PRO A 5 -7.38 4.38 -29.78
C PRO A 5 -8.79 4.03 -29.28
N ASP A 6 -9.36 2.94 -29.75
CA ASP A 6 -10.73 2.51 -29.41
C ASP A 6 -10.73 1.37 -28.35
N GLY A 7 -9.59 1.12 -27.69
CA GLY A 7 -9.44 0.05 -26.70
C GLY A 7 -10.07 0.38 -25.36
N ILE A 8 -10.31 -0.67 -24.58
CA ILE A 8 -10.80 -0.61 -23.20
C ILE A 8 -9.68 -1.05 -22.26
N TYR A 9 -9.36 -0.22 -21.28
CA TYR A 9 -8.26 -0.46 -20.35
C TYR A 9 -8.71 -0.35 -18.90
N ILE A 10 -8.04 -1.10 -18.02
CA ILE A 10 -8.20 -1.01 -16.59
C ILE A 10 -6.85 -0.59 -16.00
N ASP A 11 -6.85 0.47 -15.18
CA ASP A 11 -5.76 0.86 -14.29
C ASP A 11 -6.16 0.49 -12.86
N GLY A 12 -5.68 -0.64 -12.34
CA GLY A 12 -6.06 -1.15 -11.02
C GLY A 12 -5.42 -0.41 -9.85
N THR A 13 -4.55 0.58 -10.13
CA THR A 13 -3.78 1.33 -9.14
C THR A 13 -3.67 2.79 -9.54
N PHE A 14 -4.81 3.51 -9.45
CA PHE A 14 -4.92 4.89 -9.94
C PHE A 14 -3.90 5.85 -9.30
N GLY A 15 -3.73 5.79 -7.96
CA GLY A 15 -2.81 6.65 -7.20
C GLY A 15 -3.07 8.14 -7.43
N ARG A 16 -2.21 8.81 -8.20
CA ARG A 16 -2.40 10.21 -8.63
C ARG A 16 -2.79 10.35 -10.09
N GLY A 17 -3.09 9.25 -10.75
CA GLY A 17 -3.59 9.23 -12.12
C GLY A 17 -2.52 9.52 -13.19
N GLY A 18 -1.24 9.36 -12.89
CA GLY A 18 -0.17 9.56 -13.87
C GLY A 18 -0.28 8.62 -15.05
N HIS A 19 -0.43 7.33 -14.77
CA HIS A 19 -0.65 6.30 -15.79
C HIS A 19 -2.00 6.46 -16.47
N SER A 20 -3.07 6.69 -15.71
CA SER A 20 -4.42 6.92 -16.22
C SER A 20 -4.48 8.09 -17.21
N ARG A 21 -3.88 9.24 -16.88
CA ARG A 21 -3.81 10.39 -17.78
C ARG A 21 -3.00 10.09 -19.04
N THR A 22 -1.93 9.30 -18.90
CA THR A 22 -1.12 8.86 -20.05
C THR A 22 -1.91 7.93 -20.98
N ILE A 23 -2.71 7.02 -20.43
CA ILE A 23 -3.60 6.15 -21.21
C ILE A 23 -4.66 7.00 -21.92
N LEU A 24 -5.36 7.87 -21.19
CA LEU A 24 -6.38 8.77 -21.75
C LEU A 24 -5.86 9.64 -22.90
N SER A 25 -4.62 10.11 -22.81
CA SER A 25 -4.00 10.93 -23.88
C SER A 25 -3.79 10.18 -25.19
N LYS A 26 -3.83 8.85 -25.17
CA LYS A 26 -3.65 7.96 -26.32
C LYS A 26 -4.96 7.35 -26.82
N LEU A 27 -6.03 7.43 -26.03
CA LEU A 27 -7.35 6.95 -26.42
C LEU A 27 -8.03 7.90 -27.37
N GLY A 28 -8.73 7.32 -28.35
CA GLY A 28 -9.69 8.01 -29.22
C GLY A 28 -11.05 8.20 -28.55
N PRO A 29 -12.03 8.77 -29.27
CA PRO A 29 -13.34 9.11 -28.70
C PRO A 29 -14.15 7.87 -28.23
N ASN A 30 -13.89 6.70 -28.81
CA ASN A 30 -14.58 5.45 -28.48
C ASN A 30 -13.85 4.65 -27.40
N GLY A 31 -12.59 4.96 -27.09
CA GLY A 31 -11.82 4.27 -26.07
C GLY A 31 -12.39 4.51 -24.67
N ARG A 32 -12.10 3.63 -23.73
CA ARG A 32 -12.56 3.73 -22.33
C ARG A 32 -11.44 3.34 -21.36
N LEU A 33 -11.39 4.05 -20.24
CA LEU A 33 -10.49 3.73 -19.14
C LEU A 33 -11.29 3.64 -17.84
N TYR A 34 -11.16 2.51 -17.19
CA TYR A 34 -11.66 2.25 -15.85
C TYR A 34 -10.48 2.21 -14.89
N SER A 35 -10.47 3.09 -13.90
CA SER A 35 -9.42 3.09 -12.89
C SER A 35 -9.98 2.71 -11.54
N ILE A 36 -9.19 2.00 -10.75
CA ILE A 36 -9.57 1.48 -9.45
C ILE A 36 -8.57 2.02 -8.42
N ASP A 37 -9.06 2.43 -7.27
CA ASP A 37 -8.22 2.69 -6.10
C ASP A 37 -9.03 2.51 -4.82
N ARG A 38 -8.36 2.04 -3.76
CA ARG A 38 -8.95 1.90 -2.43
C ARG A 38 -8.72 3.14 -1.55
N ASP A 39 -7.75 3.99 -1.91
CA ASP A 39 -7.38 5.18 -1.14
C ASP A 39 -8.37 6.33 -1.42
N PRO A 40 -9.11 6.83 -0.40
CA PRO A 40 -10.03 7.96 -0.58
C PRO A 40 -9.36 9.23 -1.14
N GLN A 41 -8.06 9.43 -0.88
CA GLN A 41 -7.32 10.56 -1.45
C GLN A 41 -7.09 10.38 -2.97
N ALA A 42 -6.87 9.15 -3.42
CA ALA A 42 -6.78 8.83 -4.84
C ALA A 42 -8.11 9.05 -5.54
N ILE A 43 -9.22 8.64 -4.91
CA ILE A 43 -10.59 8.88 -5.42
C ILE A 43 -10.89 10.37 -5.55
N ALA A 44 -10.53 11.18 -4.55
CA ALA A 44 -10.69 12.63 -4.61
C ALA A 44 -9.86 13.27 -5.73
N GLU A 45 -8.65 12.75 -6.00
CA GLU A 45 -7.82 13.20 -7.12
C GLU A 45 -8.41 12.80 -8.47
N ALA A 46 -8.96 11.58 -8.58
CA ALA A 46 -9.62 11.10 -9.79
C ALA A 46 -10.86 11.93 -10.16
N GLY A 47 -11.60 12.43 -9.16
CA GLY A 47 -12.74 13.33 -9.36
C GLY A 47 -12.42 14.64 -10.07
N LYS A 48 -11.12 14.98 -10.22
CA LYS A 48 -10.68 16.16 -10.98
C LYS A 48 -10.52 15.90 -12.48
N ILE A 49 -10.65 14.64 -12.93
CA ILE A 49 -10.55 14.25 -14.34
C ILE A 49 -11.93 14.41 -14.98
N ASP A 50 -12.09 15.46 -15.76
CA ASP A 50 -13.31 15.71 -16.55
C ASP A 50 -13.11 15.14 -17.97
N ASP A 51 -13.30 13.84 -18.13
CA ASP A 51 -13.18 13.13 -19.39
C ASP A 51 -14.26 12.04 -19.48
N PRO A 52 -15.17 12.09 -20.49
CA PRO A 52 -16.28 11.14 -20.59
C PRO A 52 -15.83 9.68 -20.87
N ARG A 53 -14.55 9.48 -21.20
CA ARG A 53 -13.96 8.15 -21.41
C ARG A 53 -13.42 7.53 -20.12
N PHE A 54 -13.38 8.30 -19.03
CA PHE A 54 -12.81 7.91 -17.75
C PHE A 54 -13.88 7.55 -16.74
N THR A 55 -13.66 6.44 -16.03
CA THR A 55 -14.48 6.01 -14.89
C THR A 55 -13.56 5.64 -13.74
N ILE A 56 -13.83 6.15 -12.54
CA ILE A 56 -13.13 5.76 -11.31
C ILE A 56 -14.02 4.85 -10.46
N ILE A 57 -13.44 3.79 -9.94
CA ILE A 57 -14.09 2.81 -9.06
C ILE A 57 -13.37 2.85 -7.71
N HIS A 58 -14.11 3.11 -6.64
CA HIS A 58 -13.59 3.08 -5.28
C HIS A 58 -13.65 1.66 -4.73
N GLY A 59 -12.51 1.03 -4.57
CA GLY A 59 -12.38 -0.32 -4.02
C GLY A 59 -11.00 -0.92 -4.25
N PRO A 60 -10.79 -2.15 -3.77
CA PRO A 60 -9.56 -2.90 -3.99
C PRO A 60 -9.50 -3.42 -5.43
N PHE A 61 -8.30 -3.54 -5.99
CA PHE A 61 -8.17 -4.08 -7.34
C PHE A 61 -8.43 -5.60 -7.41
N SER A 62 -8.43 -6.31 -6.27
CA SER A 62 -8.93 -7.70 -6.17
C SER A 62 -10.39 -7.85 -6.59
N GLY A 63 -11.19 -6.78 -6.49
CA GLY A 63 -12.58 -6.74 -6.99
C GLY A 63 -12.71 -6.59 -8.51
N MET A 64 -11.62 -6.58 -9.26
CA MET A 64 -11.60 -6.30 -10.70
C MET A 64 -12.56 -7.18 -11.51
N ALA A 65 -12.67 -8.47 -11.19
CA ALA A 65 -13.59 -9.38 -11.87
C ALA A 65 -15.05 -8.96 -11.67
N GLN A 66 -15.45 -8.62 -10.44
CA GLN A 66 -16.78 -8.12 -10.14
C GLN A 66 -17.06 -6.80 -10.85
N TYR A 67 -16.10 -5.86 -10.83
CA TYR A 67 -16.26 -4.59 -11.55
C TYR A 67 -16.38 -4.79 -13.07
N ALA A 68 -15.62 -5.76 -13.62
CA ALA A 68 -15.74 -6.09 -15.04
C ALA A 68 -17.14 -6.61 -15.41
N GLU A 69 -17.81 -7.35 -14.52
CA GLU A 69 -19.19 -7.78 -14.70
C GLU A 69 -20.15 -6.59 -14.58
N GLU A 70 -20.02 -5.74 -13.57
CA GLU A 70 -20.89 -4.58 -13.33
C GLU A 70 -20.88 -3.58 -14.48
N TYR A 71 -19.72 -3.39 -15.13
CA TYR A 71 -19.53 -2.45 -16.24
C TYR A 71 -19.61 -3.12 -17.61
N ASP A 72 -20.01 -4.40 -17.69
CA ASP A 72 -20.10 -5.19 -18.96
C ASP A 72 -18.76 -5.20 -19.75
N LEU A 73 -17.66 -5.42 -19.03
CA LEU A 73 -16.30 -5.42 -19.60
C LEU A 73 -15.72 -6.82 -19.87
N VAL A 74 -16.39 -7.88 -19.40
CA VAL A 74 -15.89 -9.26 -19.51
C VAL A 74 -15.64 -9.61 -20.99
N GLY A 75 -14.41 -10.02 -21.28
CA GLY A 75 -13.95 -10.34 -22.64
C GLY A 75 -13.74 -9.16 -23.59
N LYS A 76 -13.85 -7.91 -23.07
CA LYS A 76 -13.71 -6.68 -23.88
C LYS A 76 -12.48 -5.85 -23.54
N VAL A 77 -11.79 -6.16 -22.44
CA VAL A 77 -10.63 -5.41 -21.94
C VAL A 77 -9.39 -5.73 -22.80
N ASP A 78 -8.76 -4.69 -23.37
CA ASP A 78 -7.55 -4.79 -24.18
C ASP A 78 -6.27 -4.81 -23.33
N GLY A 79 -6.32 -4.35 -22.10
CA GLY A 79 -5.17 -4.38 -21.18
C GLY A 79 -5.47 -3.92 -19.78
N VAL A 80 -4.73 -4.48 -18.84
CA VAL A 80 -4.76 -4.14 -17.42
C VAL A 80 -3.38 -3.63 -17.01
N LEU A 81 -3.35 -2.58 -16.19
CA LEU A 81 -2.15 -2.04 -15.58
C LEU A 81 -2.27 -2.14 -14.06
N LEU A 82 -1.23 -2.67 -13.43
CA LEU A 82 -1.05 -2.68 -11.99
C LEU A 82 0.33 -2.09 -11.68
N ASP A 83 0.38 -0.96 -10.99
CA ASP A 83 1.61 -0.35 -10.45
C ASP A 83 1.61 -0.54 -8.94
N LEU A 84 2.17 -1.71 -8.53
CA LEU A 84 2.04 -2.21 -7.16
C LEU A 84 2.97 -1.47 -6.20
N GLY A 85 2.47 -1.20 -5.02
CA GLY A 85 3.21 -0.56 -3.93
C GLY A 85 2.53 0.69 -3.40
N VAL A 86 3.31 1.67 -2.94
CA VAL A 86 2.82 2.93 -2.39
C VAL A 86 2.99 4.08 -3.38
N SER A 87 2.02 4.97 -3.40
CA SER A 87 2.12 6.21 -4.16
C SER A 87 3.05 7.21 -3.46
N SER A 88 3.69 8.10 -4.24
CA SER A 88 4.54 9.15 -3.67
C SER A 88 3.84 9.98 -2.58
N PRO A 89 2.57 10.41 -2.73
CA PRO A 89 1.87 11.13 -1.68
C PRO A 89 1.69 10.35 -0.38
N GLN A 90 1.49 9.02 -0.45
CA GLN A 90 1.42 8.19 0.76
C GLN A 90 2.73 8.21 1.53
N LEU A 91 3.87 8.25 0.84
CA LEU A 91 5.21 8.36 1.45
C LEU A 91 5.52 9.77 1.95
N ASP A 92 5.06 10.80 1.23
CA ASP A 92 5.37 12.21 1.52
C ASP A 92 4.53 12.79 2.66
N ASP A 93 3.30 12.29 2.83
CA ASP A 93 2.38 12.68 3.88
C ASP A 93 2.66 11.90 5.17
N ALA A 94 3.27 12.58 6.15
CA ALA A 94 3.59 11.99 7.45
C ALA A 94 2.36 11.44 8.18
N GLU A 95 1.18 12.06 8.00
CA GLU A 95 -0.07 11.66 8.66
C GLU A 95 -0.60 10.30 8.17
N ARG A 96 -0.08 9.78 7.07
CA ARG A 96 -0.41 8.45 6.56
C ARG A 96 0.43 7.32 7.19
N GLY A 97 1.57 7.62 7.77
CA GLY A 97 2.41 6.70 8.52
C GLY A 97 3.22 5.69 7.68
N PHE A 98 3.28 5.83 6.36
CA PHE A 98 4.03 4.90 5.49
C PHE A 98 5.54 5.08 5.57
N SER A 99 6.02 6.24 6.02
CA SER A 99 7.44 6.58 6.10
C SER A 99 7.83 7.00 7.51
N PHE A 100 9.05 6.72 7.89
CA PHE A 100 9.67 7.20 9.13
C PHE A 100 10.64 8.37 8.89
N MET A 101 10.75 8.84 7.65
CA MET A 101 11.60 10.02 7.33
C MET A 101 11.03 11.30 7.94
N LYS A 102 9.72 11.36 8.10
CA LYS A 102 9.00 12.35 8.88
C LYS A 102 8.16 11.59 9.89
N ASP A 103 8.20 12.02 11.15
CA ASP A 103 7.42 11.37 12.20
C ASP A 103 5.92 11.64 12.04
N GLY A 104 5.12 10.60 12.08
CA GLY A 104 3.66 10.65 11.93
C GLY A 104 2.98 9.51 12.70
N PRO A 105 1.64 9.44 12.67
CA PRO A 105 0.90 8.31 13.23
C PRO A 105 1.36 6.99 12.62
N LEU A 106 1.48 5.94 13.42
CA LEU A 106 1.85 4.60 12.97
C LEU A 106 0.61 3.87 12.42
N ASP A 107 0.15 4.29 11.24
CA ASP A 107 -1.08 3.79 10.60
C ASP A 107 -0.78 2.82 9.45
N MET A 108 -0.24 3.28 8.33
CA MET A 108 0.09 2.55 7.09
C MET A 108 -1.10 1.97 6.31
N ARG A 109 -2.36 2.25 6.66
CA ARG A 109 -3.50 1.81 5.86
C ARG A 109 -3.62 2.63 4.57
N MET A 110 -3.80 1.96 3.43
CA MET A 110 -4.12 2.61 2.16
C MET A 110 -5.54 3.18 2.18
N ASP A 111 -6.48 2.45 2.78
CA ASP A 111 -7.81 2.94 3.12
C ASP A 111 -7.92 3.13 4.65
N PRO A 112 -7.82 4.36 5.17
CA PRO A 112 -7.88 4.62 6.60
C PRO A 112 -9.29 4.42 7.20
N THR A 113 -10.31 4.20 6.38
CA THR A 113 -11.69 3.92 6.83
C THR A 113 -11.93 2.44 7.11
N SER A 114 -10.99 1.56 6.76
CA SER A 114 -11.08 0.11 6.85
C SER A 114 -9.91 -0.50 7.60
N GLY A 115 -10.14 -1.66 8.24
CA GLY A 115 -9.10 -2.39 8.96
C GLY A 115 -8.56 -1.67 10.20
N ILE A 116 -7.43 -2.14 10.72
CA ILE A 116 -6.76 -1.59 11.90
C ILE A 116 -5.39 -1.00 11.54
N PRO A 117 -4.95 0.10 12.19
CA PRO A 117 -3.61 0.64 11.97
C PRO A 117 -2.52 -0.28 12.49
N VAL A 118 -1.29 -0.14 11.96
CA VAL A 118 -0.13 -0.91 12.42
C VAL A 118 0.09 -0.77 13.92
N SER A 119 -0.11 0.42 14.49
CA SER A 119 0.02 0.64 15.93
C SER A 119 -0.88 -0.28 16.74
N GLN A 120 -2.15 -0.43 16.35
CA GLN A 120 -3.07 -1.32 17.04
C GLN A 120 -2.68 -2.78 16.84
N TRP A 121 -2.35 -3.19 15.62
CA TRP A 121 -1.92 -4.56 15.35
C TRP A 121 -0.68 -4.96 16.16
N LEU A 122 0.33 -4.09 16.27
CA LEU A 122 1.53 -4.35 17.07
C LEU A 122 1.25 -4.44 18.57
N MET A 123 0.16 -3.84 19.07
CA MET A 123 -0.26 -3.98 20.47
C MET A 123 -0.85 -5.35 20.79
N GLU A 124 -1.44 -6.02 19.80
CA GLU A 124 -2.21 -7.27 19.96
C GLU A 124 -1.46 -8.50 19.43
N ALA A 125 -0.65 -8.36 18.38
CA ALA A 125 -0.02 -9.46 17.68
C ALA A 125 1.01 -10.22 18.53
N ASP A 126 1.07 -11.53 18.36
CA ASP A 126 2.04 -12.39 19.01
C ASP A 126 3.47 -12.17 18.49
N LEU A 127 4.47 -12.55 19.32
CA LEU A 127 5.88 -12.54 18.91
C LEU A 127 6.13 -13.31 17.61
N ASP A 128 5.46 -14.45 17.45
CA ASP A 128 5.66 -15.31 16.29
C ASP A 128 4.98 -14.72 15.05
N ASP A 129 3.84 -14.06 15.19
CA ASP A 129 3.15 -13.35 14.10
C ASP A 129 3.98 -12.15 13.61
N ILE A 130 4.46 -11.31 14.53
CA ILE A 130 5.32 -10.18 14.18
C ILE A 130 6.62 -10.68 13.51
N THR A 131 7.20 -11.77 14.02
CA THR A 131 8.40 -12.39 13.43
C THR A 131 8.12 -12.88 12.03
N TRP A 132 6.99 -13.55 11.81
CA TRP A 132 6.60 -14.07 10.52
C TRP A 132 6.39 -12.94 9.51
N VAL A 133 5.63 -11.92 9.84
CA VAL A 133 5.40 -10.75 8.97
C VAL A 133 6.71 -10.10 8.53
N ILE A 134 7.61 -9.81 9.48
CA ILE A 134 8.89 -9.15 9.16
C ILE A 134 9.78 -10.05 8.30
N ARG A 135 9.74 -11.37 8.51
CA ARG A 135 10.54 -12.34 7.75
C ARG A 135 10.02 -12.52 6.34
N GLU A 136 8.71 -12.79 6.19
CA GLU A 136 8.11 -13.12 4.90
C GLU A 136 8.00 -11.90 3.98
N PHE A 137 7.52 -10.78 4.50
CA PHE A 137 7.25 -9.59 3.67
C PHE A 137 8.41 -8.59 3.66
N GLY A 138 9.26 -8.61 4.68
CA GLY A 138 10.43 -7.73 4.77
C GLY A 138 11.74 -8.40 4.38
N GLU A 139 11.75 -9.73 4.25
CA GLU A 139 12.98 -10.53 4.01
C GLU A 139 14.09 -10.19 5.01
N ASP A 140 13.71 -9.86 6.26
CA ASP A 140 14.67 -9.44 7.28
C ASP A 140 15.15 -10.63 8.12
N LYS A 141 16.44 -10.92 8.02
CA LYS A 141 17.08 -11.98 8.80
C LYS A 141 17.07 -11.75 10.32
N HIS A 142 16.85 -10.52 10.76
CA HIS A 142 16.77 -10.14 12.16
C HIS A 142 15.31 -10.06 12.69
N ALA A 143 14.34 -10.57 11.92
CA ALA A 143 12.91 -10.50 12.20
C ALA A 143 12.56 -10.85 13.66
N ARG A 144 13.04 -11.99 14.18
CA ARG A 144 12.75 -12.42 15.55
C ARG A 144 13.32 -11.47 16.61
N ARG A 145 14.48 -10.88 16.34
CA ARG A 145 15.10 -9.92 17.26
C ARG A 145 14.32 -8.61 17.31
N ILE A 146 13.87 -8.13 16.15
CA ILE A 146 13.03 -6.93 16.03
C ILE A 146 11.67 -7.18 16.70
N ALA A 147 11.02 -8.31 16.40
CA ALA A 147 9.74 -8.67 17.00
C ALA A 147 9.81 -8.75 18.52
N ARG A 148 10.89 -9.35 19.08
CA ARG A 148 11.11 -9.41 20.53
C ARG A 148 11.23 -8.02 21.13
N ALA A 149 12.00 -7.11 20.51
CA ALA A 149 12.12 -5.75 20.99
C ALA A 149 10.78 -5.01 21.01
N ILE A 150 9.91 -5.25 20.01
CA ILE A 150 8.56 -4.67 19.96
C ILE A 150 7.70 -5.19 21.11
N VAL A 151 7.71 -6.51 21.35
CA VAL A 151 6.95 -7.12 22.45
C VAL A 151 7.46 -6.64 23.81
N GLU A 152 8.77 -6.66 24.04
CA GLU A 152 9.38 -6.17 25.27
C GLU A 152 9.06 -4.67 25.53
N TYR A 153 9.03 -3.85 24.48
CA TYR A 153 8.68 -2.46 24.58
C TYR A 153 7.23 -2.26 25.04
N ARG A 154 6.27 -2.97 24.45
CA ARG A 154 4.84 -2.82 24.76
C ARG A 154 4.48 -3.39 26.15
N GLU A 155 5.20 -4.40 26.62
CA GLU A 155 4.99 -5.04 27.91
C GLU A 155 5.59 -4.24 29.09
N ASN A 156 6.45 -3.29 28.81
CA ASN A 156 7.01 -2.42 29.85
C ASN A 156 6.06 -1.25 30.12
N GLU A 157 5.42 -1.27 31.28
CA GLU A 157 4.45 -0.26 31.74
C GLU A 157 5.04 1.16 31.86
N GLU A 158 6.38 1.31 31.90
CA GLU A 158 7.04 2.62 31.90
C GLU A 158 7.10 3.27 30.52
N ASN A 159 6.86 2.50 29.46
CA ASN A 159 6.89 3.02 28.09
C ASN A 159 5.55 3.62 27.67
N GLU A 160 5.63 4.71 26.93
CA GLU A 160 4.46 5.25 26.25
C GLU A 160 4.00 4.30 25.12
N PRO A 161 2.68 4.27 24.78
CA PRO A 161 2.18 3.47 23.67
C PRO A 161 2.93 3.77 22.37
N MET A 162 3.21 2.72 21.58
CA MET A 162 3.90 2.84 20.30
C MET A 162 2.90 3.27 19.20
N VAL A 163 2.70 4.57 19.06
CA VAL A 163 1.72 5.16 18.13
C VAL A 163 2.33 6.03 17.03
N ARG A 164 3.66 6.18 17.03
CA ARG A 164 4.39 7.06 16.10
C ARG A 164 5.42 6.26 15.28
N THR A 165 5.58 6.65 14.02
CA THR A 165 6.56 6.03 13.11
C THR A 165 7.99 6.17 13.62
N GLY A 166 8.33 7.31 14.21
CA GLY A 166 9.66 7.56 14.78
C GLY A 166 9.99 6.66 15.97
N GLN A 167 9.00 6.35 16.85
CA GLN A 167 9.18 5.43 17.97
C GLN A 167 9.57 4.02 17.45
N LEU A 168 8.80 3.50 16.49
CA LEU A 168 9.05 2.18 15.89
C LEU A 168 10.41 2.14 15.17
N ALA A 169 10.72 3.15 14.35
CA ALA A 169 11.98 3.21 13.61
C ALA A 169 13.20 3.25 14.52
N LYS A 170 13.11 4.00 15.62
CA LYS A 170 14.16 4.07 16.65
C LYS A 170 14.36 2.69 17.30
N LEU A 171 13.27 2.07 17.77
CA LEU A 171 13.32 0.75 18.40
C LEU A 171 13.95 -0.30 17.50
N ILE A 172 13.56 -0.35 16.23
CA ILE A 172 14.14 -1.27 15.24
C ILE A 172 15.63 -1.00 15.05
N SER A 173 16.05 0.26 14.98
CA SER A 173 17.46 0.62 14.81
C SER A 173 18.33 0.22 16.00
N GLU A 174 17.77 0.25 17.21
CA GLU A 174 18.44 -0.19 18.43
C GLU A 174 18.50 -1.73 18.51
N ALA A 175 17.45 -2.40 18.06
CA ALA A 175 17.37 -3.85 18.04
C ALA A 175 18.19 -4.47 16.90
N ALA A 176 18.27 -3.87 15.73
CA ALA A 176 18.97 -4.42 14.58
C ALA A 176 20.49 -4.26 14.72
N PRO A 177 21.31 -5.28 14.39
CA PRO A 177 22.76 -5.14 14.36
C PRO A 177 23.18 -4.10 13.32
N LYS A 178 24.09 -3.21 13.70
CA LYS A 178 24.66 -2.24 12.75
C LYS A 178 25.46 -2.98 11.69
N SER A 179 25.04 -2.88 10.43
CA SER A 179 25.77 -3.44 9.30
C SER A 179 26.43 -2.33 8.49
N PHE A 180 27.75 -2.32 8.40
CA PHE A 180 28.51 -1.39 7.56
C PHE A 180 28.28 -1.61 6.06
N LYS A 181 27.67 -2.74 5.67
CA LYS A 181 27.42 -3.12 4.27
C LYS A 181 26.02 -2.70 3.75
N GLU A 182 25.07 -2.48 4.63
CA GLU A 182 23.70 -2.12 4.22
C GLU A 182 23.56 -0.60 4.15
N LYS A 183 23.27 -0.09 2.95
CA LYS A 183 23.05 1.34 2.69
C LYS A 183 21.66 1.83 3.14
N LYS A 184 20.70 0.90 3.36
CA LYS A 184 19.32 1.23 3.76
C LYS A 184 19.20 1.29 5.27
N HIS A 185 18.31 2.15 5.74
CA HIS A 185 17.98 2.25 7.16
C HIS A 185 17.43 0.90 7.69
N PRO A 186 17.80 0.45 8.90
CA PRO A 186 17.36 -0.85 9.44
C PRO A 186 15.85 -1.05 9.46
N ALA A 187 15.08 0.02 9.71
CA ALA A 187 13.62 -0.04 9.74
C ALA A 187 12.96 -0.21 8.37
N THR A 188 13.67 0.01 7.25
CA THR A 188 13.07 0.01 5.90
C THR A 188 12.32 -1.29 5.59
N ARG A 189 12.94 -2.45 5.92
CA ARG A 189 12.35 -3.77 5.65
C ARG A 189 11.14 -4.07 6.52
N ALA A 190 11.20 -3.73 7.80
CA ALA A 190 10.09 -3.93 8.72
C ALA A 190 8.89 -3.03 8.36
N PHE A 191 9.13 -1.76 7.99
CA PHE A 191 8.07 -0.87 7.52
C PHE A 191 7.40 -1.39 6.23
N GLN A 192 8.20 -1.88 5.28
CA GLN A 192 7.67 -2.56 4.09
C GLN A 192 6.82 -3.78 4.47
N ALA A 193 7.29 -4.60 5.40
CA ALA A 193 6.59 -5.80 5.84
C ALA A 193 5.23 -5.47 6.46
N PHE A 194 5.19 -4.52 7.39
CA PHE A 194 3.95 -4.09 8.05
C PHE A 194 2.97 -3.49 7.05
N ARG A 195 3.44 -2.68 6.12
CA ARG A 195 2.61 -2.13 5.05
C ARG A 195 1.96 -3.22 4.20
N ILE A 196 2.75 -4.17 3.71
CA ILE A 196 2.25 -5.28 2.88
C ILE A 196 1.19 -6.07 3.65
N TYR A 197 1.46 -6.38 4.91
CA TYR A 197 0.57 -7.16 5.76
C TYR A 197 -0.76 -6.43 6.05
N ILE A 198 -0.69 -5.20 6.57
CA ILE A 198 -1.89 -4.43 6.97
C ILE A 198 -2.82 -4.16 5.78
N ASN A 199 -2.27 -4.04 4.58
CA ASN A 199 -3.04 -3.80 3.38
C ASN A 199 -3.37 -5.07 2.57
N SER A 200 -2.99 -6.26 3.05
CA SER A 200 -3.16 -7.55 2.35
C SER A 200 -2.66 -7.51 0.90
N GLU A 201 -1.54 -6.80 0.63
CA GLU A 201 -1.10 -6.50 -0.74
C GLU A 201 -0.89 -7.75 -1.60
N LEU A 202 -0.37 -8.85 -1.03
CA LEU A 202 -0.13 -10.09 -1.78
C LEU A 202 -1.44 -10.87 -2.03
N GLU A 203 -2.36 -10.90 -1.05
CA GLU A 203 -3.67 -11.53 -1.20
C GLU A 203 -4.51 -10.82 -2.27
N GLU A 204 -4.40 -9.49 -2.36
CA GLU A 204 -5.03 -8.68 -3.41
C GLU A 204 -4.54 -9.10 -4.81
N ILE A 205 -3.22 -9.35 -4.95
CA ILE A 205 -2.62 -9.79 -6.21
C ILE A 205 -3.11 -11.19 -6.58
N ASP A 206 -3.07 -12.13 -5.62
CA ASP A 206 -3.48 -13.51 -5.83
C ASP A 206 -4.97 -13.61 -6.21
N THR A 207 -5.80 -12.71 -5.67
CA THR A 207 -7.24 -12.66 -5.98
C THR A 207 -7.53 -12.02 -7.34
N ALA A 208 -6.70 -11.05 -7.77
CA ALA A 208 -6.90 -10.32 -9.02
C ALA A 208 -6.43 -11.10 -10.25
N LEU A 209 -5.54 -12.11 -10.11
CA LEU A 209 -4.96 -12.91 -11.19
C LEU A 209 -5.67 -14.22 -11.41
#